data_84a3d0f3c6030d37cb241c46b740333f
#
_entry.id   84a3d0f3c6030d37cb241c46b740333f
#
_cell.length_a   1.000
_cell.length_b   1.000
_cell.length_c   1.000
_cell.angle_alpha   90.00
_cell.angle_beta   90.00
_cell.angle_gamma   90.00
#
_symmetry.space_group_name_H-M   'P 1'
#
loop_
_entity.id
_entity.type
_entity.pdbx_description
1 polymer ?
#
loop_
_entity_poly.entity_id
_entity_poly.type
_entity_poly.pdbx_seq_one_letter_code
_entity_poly.pdbx_strand_id
1 'polypeptide(L)'
;SLGAQTIDHKKGTHLACDWQIAYEPGELKAVAYDENDTVIAEAVQKSFGDAKKIVCKPDKEQLLANGEDLLFVEINTLDENDTFVANSRSRVQVHVSGAGRLIGLDNGDSTDFDSYKGTSRRLFSGRLLAIIAAKDTPGTIDIEVTSKGLTAATLSIPAISADVRDGISCFMENKESAEDLTDEIPVRKIELTNHGTNHFDENVTETTVTAKILPADATYREIEFKAVTLDGVESNSVKIETNGTEAT
;
A
#
# COMPACT_ATOMS: atom_id res chain seq x y z
N SER A 1 -16.38 -7.06 21.93
CA SER A 1 -16.16 -5.65 22.28
C SER A 1 -14.87 -5.52 23.09
N LEU A 2 -14.06 -4.53 22.77
CA LEU A 2 -12.82 -4.21 23.47
C LEU A 2 -13.03 -3.24 24.65
N GLY A 3 -14.28 -2.90 24.95
CA GLY A 3 -14.66 -1.96 25.99
C GLY A 3 -14.73 -0.52 25.50
N ALA A 4 -14.98 0.40 26.45
CA ALA A 4 -15.06 1.84 26.23
C ALA A 4 -14.08 2.57 27.14
N GLN A 5 -13.57 3.70 26.67
CA GLN A 5 -12.72 4.61 27.42
C GLN A 5 -13.27 6.04 27.28
N THR A 6 -13.09 6.85 28.32
CA THR A 6 -13.55 8.25 28.31
C THR A 6 -12.38 9.18 28.08
N ILE A 7 -12.52 10.12 27.13
CA ILE A 7 -11.56 11.20 26.90
C ILE A 7 -11.90 12.38 27.82
N ASP A 8 -10.99 12.74 28.73
CA ASP A 8 -11.14 13.88 29.61
C ASP A 8 -10.40 15.11 29.07
N HIS A 9 -11.12 16.00 28.41
CA HIS A 9 -10.58 17.23 27.84
C HIS A 9 -10.11 18.26 28.90
N LYS A 10 -10.48 18.09 30.17
CA LYS A 10 -10.18 19.08 31.25
C LYS A 10 -8.78 18.92 31.83
N LYS A 11 -8.17 17.75 31.66
CA LYS A 11 -6.87 17.43 32.28
C LYS A 11 -5.66 17.82 31.44
N GLY A 12 -5.85 18.34 30.22
CA GLY A 12 -4.75 18.69 29.30
C GLY A 12 -3.85 17.50 28.91
N THR A 13 -4.34 16.28 29.13
CA THR A 13 -3.67 15.03 28.83
C THR A 13 -4.18 14.47 27.52
N HIS A 14 -3.57 13.43 27.08
CA HIS A 14 -3.81 12.67 25.88
C HIS A 14 -5.28 12.66 25.43
N LEU A 15 -5.58 13.29 24.30
CA LEU A 15 -6.91 13.27 23.67
C LEU A 15 -7.09 12.02 22.79
N ALA A 16 -6.64 10.86 23.29
CA ALA A 16 -6.70 9.59 22.61
C ALA A 16 -7.02 8.47 23.59
N CYS A 17 -7.59 7.39 23.08
CA CYS A 17 -7.82 6.14 23.81
C CYS A 17 -6.98 5.04 23.15
N ASP A 18 -6.35 4.19 23.95
CA ASP A 18 -5.47 3.14 23.52
C ASP A 18 -5.96 1.76 23.99
N TRP A 19 -5.92 0.78 23.09
CA TRP A 19 -6.18 -0.62 23.39
C TRP A 19 -5.01 -1.47 22.88
N GLN A 20 -4.51 -2.34 23.75
CA GLN A 20 -3.56 -3.38 23.36
C GLN A 20 -4.30 -4.69 23.12
N ILE A 21 -4.24 -5.18 21.90
CA ILE A 21 -4.88 -6.43 21.48
C ILE A 21 -3.95 -7.24 20.60
N ALA A 22 -4.06 -8.57 20.68
CA ALA A 22 -3.42 -9.44 19.70
C ALA A 22 -4.07 -9.20 18.32
N TYR A 23 -3.25 -9.24 17.26
CA TYR A 23 -3.78 -9.14 15.90
C TYR A 23 -4.59 -10.39 15.56
N GLU A 24 -5.83 -10.15 15.13
CA GLU A 24 -6.70 -11.15 14.52
C GLU A 24 -7.22 -10.58 13.18
N PRO A 25 -7.21 -11.37 12.08
CA PRO A 25 -7.83 -10.93 10.83
C PRO A 25 -9.32 -10.64 11.03
N GLY A 26 -9.78 -9.51 10.50
CA GLY A 26 -11.18 -9.11 10.62
C GLY A 26 -11.39 -7.61 10.51
N GLU A 27 -12.38 -7.11 11.21
CA GLU A 27 -12.75 -5.70 11.25
C GLU A 27 -12.53 -5.14 12.66
N LEU A 28 -11.86 -4.00 12.75
CA LEU A 28 -11.75 -3.19 13.95
C LEU A 28 -12.55 -1.91 13.75
N LYS A 29 -13.56 -1.69 14.60
CA LYS A 29 -14.45 -0.51 14.55
C LYS A 29 -14.29 0.30 15.83
N ALA A 30 -14.01 1.60 15.68
CA ALA A 30 -14.07 2.58 16.73
C ALA A 30 -15.33 3.46 16.55
N VAL A 31 -16.03 3.74 17.65
CA VAL A 31 -17.22 4.60 17.67
C VAL A 31 -17.02 5.64 18.74
N ALA A 32 -17.17 6.91 18.40
CA ALA A 32 -17.15 8.00 19.33
C ALA A 32 -18.58 8.44 19.66
N TYR A 33 -18.84 8.71 20.94
CA TYR A 33 -20.12 9.16 21.45
C TYR A 33 -19.97 10.50 22.14
N ASP A 34 -21.04 11.29 22.12
CA ASP A 34 -21.16 12.50 22.94
C ASP A 34 -21.60 12.17 24.41
N GLU A 35 -21.83 13.23 25.22
CA GLU A 35 -22.27 13.12 26.62
C GLU A 35 -23.70 12.52 26.78
N ASN A 36 -24.44 12.37 25.67
CA ASN A 36 -25.80 11.83 25.63
C ASN A 36 -25.85 10.43 24.98
N ASP A 37 -24.69 9.76 24.84
CA ASP A 37 -24.56 8.49 24.16
C ASP A 37 -24.94 8.53 22.65
N THR A 38 -24.90 9.73 22.03
CA THR A 38 -25.15 9.87 20.60
C THR A 38 -23.86 9.62 19.82
N VAL A 39 -23.93 8.80 18.76
CA VAL A 39 -22.77 8.56 17.87
C VAL A 39 -22.42 9.85 17.14
N ILE A 40 -21.19 10.31 17.29
CA ILE A 40 -20.66 11.53 16.64
C ILE A 40 -19.61 11.21 15.57
N ALA A 41 -18.95 10.06 15.64
CA ALA A 41 -18.02 9.61 14.62
C ALA A 41 -17.84 8.09 14.66
N GLU A 42 -17.49 7.51 13.50
CA GLU A 42 -17.10 6.12 13.38
C GLU A 42 -15.86 6.01 12.51
N ALA A 43 -14.99 5.04 12.82
CA ALA A 43 -13.85 4.65 12.00
C ALA A 43 -13.75 3.14 11.95
N VAL A 44 -13.45 2.60 10.78
CA VAL A 44 -13.34 1.15 10.54
C VAL A 44 -12.02 0.85 9.86
N GLN A 45 -11.31 -0.14 10.38
CA GLN A 45 -10.15 -0.74 9.73
C GLN A 45 -10.43 -2.21 9.48
N LYS A 46 -10.09 -2.67 8.27
CA LYS A 46 -10.28 -4.07 7.88
C LYS A 46 -8.96 -4.72 7.52
N SER A 47 -8.81 -5.97 7.87
CA SER A 47 -7.72 -6.79 7.34
C SER A 47 -7.92 -6.97 5.85
N PHE A 48 -6.84 -6.86 5.09
CA PHE A 48 -6.85 -7.00 3.64
C PHE A 48 -6.21 -8.32 3.21
N GLY A 49 -6.65 -8.82 2.07
CA GLY A 49 -6.07 -9.95 1.36
C GLY A 49 -4.99 -9.54 0.37
N ASP A 50 -4.76 -10.41 -0.61
CA ASP A 50 -3.84 -10.15 -1.71
C ASP A 50 -4.40 -9.11 -2.67
N ALA A 51 -3.52 -8.22 -3.19
CA ALA A 51 -3.90 -7.26 -4.22
C ALA A 51 -4.42 -7.99 -5.46
N LYS A 52 -5.55 -7.53 -6.00
CA LYS A 52 -6.21 -8.08 -7.18
C LYS A 52 -6.41 -7.05 -8.29
N LYS A 53 -6.61 -5.80 -7.93
CA LYS A 53 -6.87 -4.73 -8.89
C LYS A 53 -6.21 -3.42 -8.50
N ILE A 54 -5.96 -2.62 -9.53
CA ILE A 54 -5.50 -1.24 -9.41
C ILE A 54 -6.73 -0.34 -9.40
N VAL A 55 -6.67 0.73 -8.61
CA VAL A 55 -7.63 1.82 -8.65
C VAL A 55 -6.89 3.15 -8.74
N CYS A 56 -7.47 4.08 -9.49
CA CYS A 56 -6.92 5.41 -9.73
C CYS A 56 -7.90 6.46 -9.23
N LYS A 57 -7.42 7.40 -8.44
CA LYS A 57 -8.21 8.52 -7.93
C LYS A 57 -7.57 9.84 -8.36
N PRO A 58 -8.15 10.53 -9.37
CA PRO A 58 -7.70 11.84 -9.78
C PRO A 58 -8.14 12.91 -8.76
N ASP A 59 -7.36 13.97 -8.62
CA ASP A 59 -7.69 15.15 -7.80
C ASP A 59 -8.60 16.15 -8.52
N LYS A 60 -8.69 16.05 -9.86
CA LYS A 60 -9.51 16.90 -10.72
C LYS A 60 -10.27 16.08 -11.75
N GLU A 61 -11.42 16.60 -12.20
CA GLU A 61 -12.23 15.99 -13.25
C GLU A 61 -11.92 16.53 -14.66
N GLN A 62 -11.18 17.64 -14.75
CA GLN A 62 -10.74 18.26 -16.00
C GLN A 62 -9.47 19.08 -15.80
N LEU A 63 -8.72 19.33 -16.89
CA LEU A 63 -7.57 20.22 -16.91
C LEU A 63 -7.77 21.34 -17.96
N LEU A 64 -6.99 22.40 -17.80
CA LEU A 64 -6.84 23.45 -18.82
C LEU A 64 -5.72 23.05 -19.80
N ALA A 65 -6.01 23.08 -21.09
CA ALA A 65 -5.02 22.78 -22.14
C ALA A 65 -4.08 23.98 -22.35
N ASN A 66 -3.33 24.37 -21.32
CA ASN A 66 -2.42 25.51 -21.31
C ASN A 66 -0.93 25.12 -21.21
N GLY A 67 -0.62 23.82 -21.21
CA GLY A 67 0.72 23.28 -21.08
C GLY A 67 1.30 23.24 -19.66
N GLU A 68 0.61 23.82 -18.67
CA GLU A 68 1.07 23.97 -17.28
C GLU A 68 0.14 23.28 -16.27
N ASP A 69 -1.15 23.11 -16.56
CA ASP A 69 -2.09 22.55 -15.59
C ASP A 69 -1.79 21.08 -15.30
N LEU A 70 -1.81 20.75 -14.00
CA LEU A 70 -1.41 19.44 -13.47
C LEU A 70 -2.59 18.68 -12.92
N LEU A 71 -2.55 17.36 -13.14
CA LEU A 71 -3.41 16.35 -12.54
C LEU A 71 -2.56 15.46 -11.64
N PHE A 72 -3.01 15.26 -10.42
CA PHE A 72 -2.43 14.31 -9.49
C PHE A 72 -3.34 13.09 -9.40
N VAL A 73 -2.81 11.92 -9.77
CA VAL A 73 -3.56 10.67 -9.73
C VAL A 73 -2.96 9.77 -8.66
N GLU A 74 -3.71 9.55 -7.57
CA GLU A 74 -3.37 8.55 -6.57
C GLU A 74 -3.69 7.16 -7.12
N ILE A 75 -2.69 6.29 -7.15
CA ILE A 75 -2.78 4.91 -7.61
C ILE A 75 -2.68 3.99 -6.39
N ASN A 76 -3.69 3.14 -6.21
CA ASN A 76 -3.78 2.22 -5.09
C ASN A 76 -4.07 0.81 -5.59
N THR A 77 -3.88 -0.18 -4.71
CA THR A 77 -4.32 -1.55 -4.96
C THR A 77 -5.38 -1.99 -3.96
N LEU A 78 -6.36 -2.72 -4.45
CA LEU A 78 -7.41 -3.33 -3.64
C LEU A 78 -7.35 -4.85 -3.75
N ASP A 79 -7.83 -5.53 -2.71
CA ASP A 79 -8.05 -6.97 -2.70
C ASP A 79 -9.39 -7.35 -3.37
N GLU A 80 -9.77 -8.62 -3.28
CA GLU A 80 -11.02 -9.14 -3.83
C GLU A 80 -12.29 -8.56 -3.17
N ASN A 81 -12.17 -8.04 -1.95
CA ASN A 81 -13.25 -7.45 -1.15
C ASN A 81 -13.26 -5.92 -1.22
N ASP A 82 -12.53 -5.32 -2.16
CA ASP A 82 -12.37 -3.87 -2.29
C ASP A 82 -11.67 -3.20 -1.09
N THR A 83 -10.93 -3.98 -0.30
CA THR A 83 -10.15 -3.45 0.81
C THR A 83 -8.78 -3.00 0.32
N PHE A 84 -8.35 -1.81 0.75
CA PHE A 84 -7.05 -1.26 0.42
C PHE A 84 -5.91 -2.14 0.94
N VAL A 85 -4.96 -2.49 0.05
CA VAL A 85 -3.84 -3.38 0.37
C VAL A 85 -2.62 -2.56 0.75
N ALA A 86 -2.51 -2.22 2.03
CA ALA A 86 -1.51 -1.29 2.57
C ALA A 86 -0.06 -1.79 2.49
N ASN A 87 0.19 -3.07 2.22
CA ASN A 87 1.53 -3.63 2.10
C ASN A 87 1.92 -3.97 0.65
N SER A 88 1.12 -3.59 -0.34
CA SER A 88 1.44 -3.83 -1.74
C SER A 88 2.69 -3.05 -2.16
N ARG A 89 3.60 -3.76 -2.84
CA ARG A 89 4.84 -3.22 -3.42
C ARG A 89 4.95 -3.55 -4.91
N SER A 90 3.83 -3.88 -5.55
CA SER A 90 3.79 -4.20 -6.97
C SER A 90 4.39 -3.07 -7.81
N ARG A 91 5.17 -3.41 -8.85
CA ARG A 91 5.60 -2.43 -9.84
C ARG A 91 4.43 -2.09 -10.75
N VAL A 92 4.20 -0.81 -10.91
CA VAL A 92 3.11 -0.26 -11.72
C VAL A 92 3.70 0.44 -12.93
N GLN A 93 3.15 0.18 -14.10
CA GLN A 93 3.43 0.90 -15.33
C GLN A 93 2.31 1.90 -15.59
N VAL A 94 2.65 3.16 -15.88
CA VAL A 94 1.70 4.22 -16.20
C VAL A 94 1.94 4.67 -17.64
N HIS A 95 0.91 4.57 -18.46
CA HIS A 95 0.90 5.08 -19.83
C HIS A 95 -0.08 6.25 -19.94
N VAL A 96 0.38 7.37 -20.49
CA VAL A 96 -0.43 8.57 -20.72
C VAL A 96 -0.39 8.93 -22.20
N SER A 97 -1.56 9.11 -22.80
CA SER A 97 -1.72 9.46 -24.21
C SER A 97 -2.71 10.62 -24.42
N GLY A 98 -2.89 11.05 -25.68
CA GLY A 98 -3.78 12.14 -26.02
C GLY A 98 -3.26 13.51 -25.62
N ALA A 99 -4.13 14.33 -25.00
CA ALA A 99 -3.87 15.73 -24.64
C ALA A 99 -3.04 15.90 -23.34
N GLY A 100 -2.47 14.81 -22.80
CA GLY A 100 -1.64 14.81 -21.60
C GLY A 100 -0.24 14.26 -21.81
N ARG A 101 0.60 14.43 -20.79
CA ARG A 101 1.94 13.86 -20.70
C ARG A 101 2.26 13.48 -19.26
N LEU A 102 2.93 12.36 -19.04
CA LEU A 102 3.40 11.96 -17.73
C LEU A 102 4.59 12.84 -17.32
N ILE A 103 4.50 13.51 -16.18
CA ILE A 103 5.58 14.35 -15.64
C ILE A 103 6.49 13.52 -14.74
N GLY A 104 5.91 12.63 -13.95
CA GLY A 104 6.66 11.76 -13.07
C GLY A 104 5.80 10.90 -12.19
N LEU A 105 6.49 10.01 -11.46
CA LEU A 105 5.93 9.07 -10.50
C LEU A 105 6.64 9.22 -9.16
N ASP A 106 5.89 9.30 -8.07
CA ASP A 106 6.42 9.37 -6.72
C ASP A 106 5.65 8.44 -5.77
N ASN A 107 6.37 7.61 -5.03
CA ASN A 107 5.79 6.68 -4.06
C ASN A 107 6.04 7.10 -2.60
N GLY A 108 6.82 8.16 -2.36
CA GLY A 108 7.16 8.63 -1.01
C GLY A 108 8.19 7.76 -0.27
N ASP A 109 8.77 6.75 -0.90
CA ASP A 109 9.83 5.92 -0.32
C ASP A 109 11.18 6.61 -0.47
N SER A 110 11.76 7.10 0.62
CA SER A 110 13.06 7.76 0.63
C SER A 110 14.24 6.83 0.29
N THR A 111 14.01 5.53 0.26
CA THR A 111 15.02 4.52 -0.09
C THR A 111 14.92 4.04 -1.53
N ASP A 112 13.88 4.47 -2.25
CA ASP A 112 13.68 4.15 -3.66
C ASP A 112 14.49 5.11 -4.55
N PHE A 113 15.33 4.56 -5.40
CA PHE A 113 16.19 5.30 -6.33
C PHE A 113 15.75 5.18 -7.80
N ASP A 114 14.55 4.66 -8.06
CA ASP A 114 13.96 4.71 -9.40
C ASP A 114 13.81 6.18 -9.86
N SER A 115 13.98 6.40 -11.17
CA SER A 115 13.82 7.74 -11.74
C SER A 115 12.40 8.27 -11.57
N TYR A 116 12.25 9.48 -11.01
CA TYR A 116 10.95 10.16 -10.93
C TYR A 116 10.28 10.38 -12.30
N LYS A 117 11.09 10.52 -13.37
CA LYS A 117 10.63 10.71 -14.76
C LYS A 117 10.47 9.40 -15.53
N GLY A 118 10.51 8.28 -14.83
CA GLY A 118 10.22 6.98 -15.41
C GLY A 118 8.73 6.77 -15.67
N THR A 119 8.42 5.75 -16.46
CA THR A 119 7.05 5.34 -16.76
C THR A 119 6.56 4.22 -15.84
N SER A 120 7.44 3.65 -15.01
CA SER A 120 7.07 2.67 -14.00
C SER A 120 7.74 2.94 -12.66
N ARG A 121 7.06 2.56 -11.58
CA ARG A 121 7.59 2.64 -10.22
C ARG A 121 6.88 1.64 -9.32
N ARG A 122 7.56 1.21 -8.23
CA ARG A 122 6.92 0.35 -7.21
C ARG A 122 5.97 1.16 -6.34
N LEU A 123 4.89 0.53 -5.93
CA LEU A 123 4.06 1.04 -4.85
C LEU A 123 4.87 1.02 -3.54
N PHE A 124 4.67 2.02 -2.71
CA PHE A 124 5.13 2.05 -1.33
C PHE A 124 3.93 2.16 -0.40
N SER A 125 3.82 1.23 0.55
CA SER A 125 2.64 1.13 1.42
C SER A 125 1.31 1.11 0.63
N GLY A 126 1.30 0.41 -0.51
CA GLY A 126 0.14 0.27 -1.38
C GLY A 126 -0.20 1.49 -2.23
N ARG A 127 0.65 2.53 -2.27
CA ARG A 127 0.37 3.83 -2.91
C ARG A 127 1.45 4.25 -3.89
N LEU A 128 1.02 4.97 -4.91
CA LEU A 128 1.88 5.68 -5.87
C LEU A 128 1.13 6.93 -6.34
N LEU A 129 1.84 8.03 -6.53
CA LEU A 129 1.32 9.24 -7.14
C LEU A 129 1.85 9.37 -8.57
N ALA A 130 0.94 9.52 -9.54
CA ALA A 130 1.28 9.93 -10.89
C ALA A 130 0.97 11.41 -11.08
N ILE A 131 1.93 12.14 -11.62
CA ILE A 131 1.82 13.57 -11.93
C ILE A 131 1.74 13.70 -13.44
N ILE A 132 0.65 14.27 -13.94
CA ILE A 132 0.34 14.39 -15.36
C ILE A 132 0.11 15.88 -15.67
N ALA A 133 0.70 16.38 -16.75
CA ALA A 133 0.43 17.73 -17.23
C ALA A 133 -0.46 17.68 -18.49
N ALA A 134 -1.33 18.65 -18.61
CA ALA A 134 -1.99 18.91 -19.87
C ALA A 134 -0.98 19.40 -20.92
N LYS A 135 -1.23 19.09 -22.19
CA LYS A 135 -0.59 19.75 -23.33
C LYS A 135 -1.27 21.09 -23.61
N ASP A 136 -0.78 21.79 -24.59
CA ASP A 136 -1.35 23.07 -25.07
C ASP A 136 -2.49 22.89 -26.07
N THR A 137 -2.88 21.65 -26.35
CA THR A 137 -3.95 21.32 -27.31
C THR A 137 -5.10 20.63 -26.57
N PRO A 138 -6.34 21.15 -26.69
CA PRO A 138 -7.50 20.52 -26.07
C PRO A 138 -7.75 19.10 -26.59
N GLY A 139 -8.33 18.26 -25.74
CA GLY A 139 -8.63 16.87 -26.08
C GLY A 139 -8.84 16.00 -24.85
N THR A 140 -8.76 14.70 -25.03
CA THR A 140 -8.84 13.74 -23.93
C THR A 140 -7.44 13.32 -23.51
N ILE A 141 -7.21 13.25 -22.21
CA ILE A 141 -6.03 12.66 -21.59
C ILE A 141 -6.42 11.24 -21.19
N ASP A 142 -5.88 10.24 -21.87
CA ASP A 142 -6.11 8.85 -21.54
C ASP A 142 -4.93 8.30 -20.73
N ILE A 143 -5.24 7.70 -19.60
CA ILE A 143 -4.29 7.17 -18.61
C ILE A 143 -4.60 5.70 -18.42
N GLU A 144 -3.63 4.85 -18.69
CA GLU A 144 -3.68 3.42 -18.43
C GLU A 144 -2.63 3.05 -17.37
N VAL A 145 -3.06 2.29 -16.38
CA VAL A 145 -2.21 1.84 -15.26
C VAL A 145 -2.26 0.33 -15.18
N THR A 146 -1.12 -0.30 -15.36
CA THR A 146 -0.99 -1.76 -15.38
C THR A 146 0.02 -2.26 -14.34
N SER A 147 -0.14 -3.51 -13.93
CA SER A 147 0.82 -4.23 -13.10
C SER A 147 0.66 -5.72 -13.32
N LYS A 148 1.74 -6.48 -13.20
CA LYS A 148 1.69 -7.94 -13.38
C LYS A 148 0.76 -8.58 -12.36
N GLY A 149 -0.17 -9.40 -12.83
CA GLY A 149 -1.11 -10.15 -11.97
C GLY A 149 -2.24 -9.34 -11.37
N LEU A 150 -2.38 -8.05 -11.71
CA LEU A 150 -3.47 -7.21 -11.24
C LEU A 150 -4.37 -6.79 -12.40
N THR A 151 -5.65 -6.60 -12.12
CA THR A 151 -6.58 -5.96 -13.06
C THR A 151 -6.16 -4.50 -13.25
N ALA A 152 -5.96 -4.10 -14.49
CA ALA A 152 -5.58 -2.73 -14.87
C ALA A 152 -6.67 -1.70 -14.56
N ALA A 153 -6.26 -0.44 -14.43
CA ALA A 153 -7.16 0.70 -14.33
C ALA A 153 -6.96 1.66 -15.49
N THR A 154 -8.04 2.28 -15.94
CA THR A 154 -8.03 3.31 -16.97
C THR A 154 -8.82 4.54 -16.52
N LEU A 155 -8.34 5.72 -16.91
CA LEU A 155 -9.02 7.01 -16.72
C LEU A 155 -8.99 7.79 -18.02
N SER A 156 -10.05 8.58 -18.29
CA SER A 156 -10.11 9.54 -19.36
C SER A 156 -10.54 10.89 -18.81
N ILE A 157 -9.64 11.88 -18.88
CA ILE A 157 -9.83 13.23 -18.30
C ILE A 157 -9.82 14.25 -19.44
N PRO A 158 -10.84 15.12 -19.57
CA PRO A 158 -10.85 16.14 -20.58
C PRO A 158 -9.86 17.28 -20.28
N ALA A 159 -9.11 17.71 -21.30
CA ALA A 159 -8.35 18.94 -21.30
C ALA A 159 -9.12 19.97 -22.15
N ILE A 160 -9.66 20.99 -21.50
CA ILE A 160 -10.47 22.02 -22.13
C ILE A 160 -9.60 23.18 -22.65
N SER A 161 -10.08 23.88 -23.67
CA SER A 161 -9.36 25.01 -24.26
C SER A 161 -9.04 26.10 -23.23
N ALA A 162 -7.83 26.62 -23.26
CA ALA A 162 -7.37 27.72 -22.42
C ALA A 162 -6.28 28.53 -23.15
N ASP A 163 -6.01 29.73 -22.63
CA ASP A 163 -4.92 30.56 -23.16
C ASP A 163 -3.57 29.92 -22.77
N VAL A 164 -2.69 29.82 -23.76
CA VAL A 164 -1.32 29.33 -23.61
C VAL A 164 -0.37 30.51 -23.47
N ARG A 165 0.41 30.51 -22.39
CA ARG A 165 1.42 31.55 -22.16
C ARG A 165 2.62 31.33 -23.08
N ASP A 166 3.17 32.41 -23.64
CA ASP A 166 4.37 32.37 -24.47
C ASP A 166 5.56 31.76 -23.69
N GLY A 167 6.35 30.93 -24.37
CA GLY A 167 7.57 30.34 -23.83
C GLY A 167 7.36 29.02 -23.07
N ILE A 168 6.14 28.49 -23.05
CA ILE A 168 5.87 27.16 -22.48
C ILE A 168 6.31 26.06 -23.44
N SER A 169 7.02 25.07 -22.94
CA SER A 169 7.35 23.86 -23.66
C SER A 169 6.54 22.68 -23.14
N CYS A 170 5.77 22.07 -24.02
CA CYS A 170 5.01 20.85 -23.74
C CYS A 170 5.81 19.58 -24.05
N PHE A 171 7.05 19.73 -24.54
CA PHE A 171 7.92 18.60 -24.85
C PHE A 171 8.65 18.14 -23.59
N MET A 172 8.47 16.87 -23.21
CA MET A 172 9.24 16.19 -22.18
C MET A 172 9.44 14.74 -22.62
N GLU A 173 10.68 14.33 -22.70
CA GLU A 173 11.01 12.95 -22.95
C GLU A 173 10.88 12.16 -21.66
N ASN A 174 10.01 11.15 -21.65
CA ASN A 174 9.96 10.19 -20.57
C ASN A 174 11.14 9.24 -20.70
N LYS A 175 11.91 9.09 -19.63
CA LYS A 175 12.90 8.04 -19.55
C LYS A 175 12.17 6.71 -19.36
N GLU A 176 12.45 5.73 -20.22
CA GLU A 176 12.05 4.36 -19.93
C GLU A 176 12.63 3.99 -18.56
N SER A 177 11.76 3.54 -17.67
CA SER A 177 12.21 2.96 -16.41
C SER A 177 13.01 1.70 -16.73
N ALA A 178 14.01 1.41 -15.90
CA ALA A 178 14.56 0.07 -15.89
C ALA A 178 13.38 -0.92 -15.78
N GLU A 179 13.21 -1.78 -16.76
CA GLU A 179 12.26 -2.87 -16.65
C GLU A 179 12.58 -3.65 -15.38
N ASP A 180 11.58 -4.05 -14.63
CA ASP A 180 11.76 -5.18 -13.74
C ASP A 180 11.99 -6.38 -14.64
N LEU A 181 13.24 -6.58 -15.01
CA LEU A 181 13.68 -7.70 -15.84
C LEU A 181 13.53 -9.03 -15.13
N THR A 182 13.19 -9.00 -13.85
CA THR A 182 12.94 -10.20 -13.07
C THR A 182 11.44 -10.46 -13.03
N ASP A 183 11.07 -11.67 -13.45
CA ASP A 183 9.72 -12.22 -13.21
C ASP A 183 9.47 -12.48 -11.70
N GLU A 184 10.23 -11.81 -10.83
CA GLU A 184 10.18 -12.00 -9.40
C GLU A 184 8.88 -11.47 -8.80
N ILE A 185 8.19 -12.35 -8.13
CA ILE A 185 7.04 -12.00 -7.30
C ILE A 185 7.56 -11.87 -5.85
N PRO A 186 7.65 -10.64 -5.31
CA PRO A 186 8.20 -10.44 -3.97
C PRO A 186 7.29 -11.01 -2.89
N VAL A 187 7.91 -11.51 -1.82
CA VAL A 187 7.18 -11.84 -0.59
C VAL A 187 6.59 -10.55 0.00
N ARG A 188 5.27 -10.53 0.23
CA ARG A 188 4.57 -9.38 0.81
C ARG A 188 4.25 -9.57 2.28
N LYS A 189 4.05 -10.83 2.70
CA LYS A 189 3.68 -11.17 4.06
C LYS A 189 4.15 -12.58 4.40
N ILE A 190 4.56 -12.77 5.63
CA ILE A 190 4.74 -14.10 6.24
C ILE A 190 3.75 -14.17 7.41
N GLU A 191 2.80 -15.09 7.33
CA GLU A 191 1.88 -15.38 8.41
C GLU A 191 2.43 -16.54 9.25
N LEU A 192 2.59 -16.31 10.54
CA LEU A 192 3.01 -17.34 11.49
C LEU A 192 1.78 -17.86 12.24
N THR A 193 1.65 -19.18 12.30
CA THR A 193 0.61 -19.85 13.09
C THR A 193 1.31 -20.73 14.13
N ASN A 194 1.06 -20.47 15.40
CA ASN A 194 1.48 -21.34 16.48
C ASN A 194 0.38 -22.40 16.73
N HIS A 195 0.78 -23.67 16.70
CA HIS A 195 -0.13 -24.80 16.88
C HIS A 195 -0.17 -25.33 18.32
N GLY A 196 0.54 -24.68 19.23
CA GLY A 196 0.60 -25.07 20.63
C GLY A 196 0.40 -23.90 21.58
N THR A 197 1.15 -23.92 22.66
CA THR A 197 1.11 -22.86 23.67
C THR A 197 2.13 -21.74 23.37
N ASN A 198 1.82 -20.55 23.85
CA ASN A 198 2.75 -19.41 23.87
C ASN A 198 3.60 -19.37 25.15
N HIS A 199 3.50 -20.40 26.00
CA HIS A 199 4.20 -20.48 27.26
C HIS A 199 4.75 -21.89 27.47
N PHE A 200 6.03 -21.99 27.78
CA PHE A 200 6.70 -23.26 28.13
C PHE A 200 6.74 -23.40 29.63
N ASP A 201 6.50 -24.62 30.11
CA ASP A 201 6.63 -25.01 31.52
C ASP A 201 7.18 -26.45 31.65
N GLU A 202 7.17 -27.02 32.82
CA GLU A 202 7.67 -28.38 33.06
C GLU A 202 6.90 -29.47 32.28
N ASN A 203 5.69 -29.20 31.87
CA ASN A 203 4.81 -30.15 31.18
C ASN A 203 4.72 -29.89 29.66
N VAL A 204 5.01 -28.65 29.23
CA VAL A 204 4.96 -28.23 27.83
C VAL A 204 6.30 -27.66 27.43
N THR A 205 7.10 -28.48 26.76
CA THR A 205 8.49 -28.20 26.42
C THR A 205 8.72 -27.91 24.95
N GLU A 206 7.70 -28.09 24.11
CA GLU A 206 7.79 -27.86 22.66
C GLU A 206 6.51 -27.26 22.11
N THR A 207 6.62 -26.54 21.00
CA THR A 207 5.51 -26.04 20.20
C THR A 207 5.89 -26.04 18.73
N THR A 208 4.91 -26.16 17.86
CA THR A 208 5.11 -26.09 16.41
C THR A 208 4.59 -24.77 15.86
N VAL A 209 5.40 -24.12 15.05
CA VAL A 209 5.05 -22.88 14.35
C VAL A 209 5.10 -23.14 12.85
N THR A 210 4.04 -22.81 12.13
CA THR A 210 4.04 -22.84 10.66
C THR A 210 4.08 -21.43 10.10
N ALA A 211 4.81 -21.26 9.01
CA ALA A 211 4.89 -20.01 8.28
C ALA A 211 4.23 -20.15 6.91
N LYS A 212 3.34 -19.23 6.57
CA LYS A 212 2.73 -19.11 5.25
C LYS A 212 3.24 -17.87 4.54
N ILE A 213 3.86 -18.06 3.39
CA ILE A 213 4.36 -16.97 2.54
C ILE A 213 3.22 -16.50 1.63
N LEU A 214 3.06 -15.20 1.52
CA LEU A 214 2.08 -14.55 0.66
C LEU A 214 2.74 -13.51 -0.25
N PRO A 215 2.40 -13.48 -1.55
CA PRO A 215 1.49 -14.40 -2.23
C PRO A 215 2.07 -15.81 -2.34
N ALA A 216 1.22 -16.80 -2.58
CA ALA A 216 1.63 -18.21 -2.61
C ALA A 216 2.59 -18.55 -3.77
N ASP A 217 2.63 -17.71 -4.79
CA ASP A 217 3.49 -17.77 -5.96
C ASP A 217 4.73 -16.85 -5.85
N ALA A 218 5.07 -16.36 -4.64
CA ALA A 218 6.29 -15.59 -4.41
C ALA A 218 7.53 -16.36 -4.91
N THR A 219 8.44 -15.64 -5.56
CA THR A 219 9.62 -16.23 -6.20
C THR A 219 10.58 -16.84 -5.19
N TYR A 220 10.86 -16.11 -4.10
CA TYR A 220 11.72 -16.59 -3.01
C TYR A 220 10.84 -17.04 -1.86
N ARG A 221 10.98 -18.34 -1.51
CA ARG A 221 10.11 -18.99 -0.52
C ARG A 221 10.89 -19.68 0.59
N GLU A 222 12.18 -19.46 0.62
CA GLU A 222 13.01 -19.99 1.70
C GLU A 222 12.79 -19.18 2.97
N ILE A 223 12.60 -19.87 4.10
CA ILE A 223 12.34 -19.28 5.40
C ILE A 223 13.43 -19.75 6.36
N GLU A 224 13.99 -18.82 7.10
CA GLU A 224 14.83 -19.07 8.24
C GLU A 224 14.06 -18.72 9.54
N PHE A 225 14.04 -19.64 10.49
CA PHE A 225 13.46 -19.41 11.80
C PHE A 225 14.57 -19.14 12.81
N LYS A 226 14.42 -18.09 13.60
CA LYS A 226 15.35 -17.73 14.67
C LYS A 226 14.60 -17.41 15.96
N ALA A 227 15.14 -17.88 17.08
CA ALA A 227 14.68 -17.41 18.38
C ALA A 227 15.38 -16.09 18.72
N VAL A 228 14.60 -15.11 19.10
CA VAL A 228 15.11 -13.79 19.52
C VAL A 228 14.46 -13.35 20.82
N THR A 229 15.19 -12.55 21.60
CA THR A 229 14.64 -11.85 22.77
C THR A 229 13.66 -10.76 22.33
N LEU A 230 12.94 -10.16 23.26
CA LEU A 230 12.05 -9.00 22.99
C LEU A 230 12.79 -7.81 22.38
N ASP A 231 14.11 -7.70 22.63
CA ASP A 231 14.97 -6.66 22.06
C ASP A 231 15.56 -7.05 20.69
N GLY A 232 15.15 -8.20 20.13
CA GLY A 232 15.56 -8.66 18.80
C GLY A 232 16.95 -9.32 18.76
N VAL A 233 17.55 -9.64 19.90
CA VAL A 233 18.84 -10.33 19.98
C VAL A 233 18.62 -11.83 19.86
N GLU A 234 19.44 -12.52 19.05
CA GLU A 234 19.39 -13.99 18.93
C GLU A 234 19.56 -14.65 20.29
N SER A 235 18.72 -15.66 20.55
CA SER A 235 18.67 -16.38 21.82
C SER A 235 18.85 -17.87 21.58
N ASN A 236 19.73 -18.49 22.39
CA ASN A 236 19.90 -19.92 22.41
C ASN A 236 19.07 -20.59 23.50
N SER A 237 18.07 -19.91 24.05
CA SER A 237 17.21 -20.44 25.13
C SER A 237 16.28 -21.53 24.67
N VAL A 238 16.07 -21.67 23.37
CA VAL A 238 15.29 -22.73 22.75
C VAL A 238 16.07 -23.35 21.59
N LYS A 239 15.85 -24.64 21.35
CA LYS A 239 16.36 -25.33 20.16
C LYS A 239 15.28 -25.25 19.09
N ILE A 240 15.66 -24.95 17.87
CA ILE A 240 14.74 -24.89 16.73
C ILE A 240 15.11 -26.03 15.77
N GLU A 241 14.14 -26.86 15.46
CA GLU A 241 14.22 -27.86 14.39
C GLU A 241 13.28 -27.45 13.26
N THR A 242 13.80 -27.30 12.03
CA THR A 242 13.05 -26.78 10.89
C THR A 242 12.82 -27.84 9.84
N ASN A 243 11.62 -27.79 9.23
CA ASN A 243 11.25 -28.59 8.07
C ASN A 243 10.47 -27.72 7.07
N GLY A 244 11.19 -27.05 6.17
CA GLY A 244 10.61 -26.13 5.19
C GLY A 244 9.95 -24.92 5.83
N THR A 245 8.64 -24.87 5.82
CA THR A 245 7.84 -23.77 6.39
C THR A 245 7.35 -24.06 7.81
N GLU A 246 7.86 -25.10 8.45
CA GLU A 246 7.52 -25.51 9.80
C GLU A 246 8.76 -25.51 10.70
N ALA A 247 8.61 -25.09 11.95
CA ALA A 247 9.62 -25.14 12.99
C ALA A 247 9.04 -25.69 14.31
N THR A 248 9.79 -26.52 14.97
CA THR A 248 9.47 -27.07 16.31
C THR A 248 10.59 -26.77 17.28
#